data_47463bdcee761387011afa47ab661a74
#
_entry.id   47463bdcee761387011afa47ab661a74
#
_cell.length_a   1.000
_cell.length_b   1.000
_cell.length_c   1.000
_cell.angle_alpha   90.00
_cell.angle_beta   90.00
_cell.angle_gamma   90.00
#
_symmetry.space_group_name_H-M   'P 1'
#
loop_
_entity.id
_entity.type
_entity.pdbx_description
1 polymer ?
#
loop_
_entity_poly.entity_id
_entity_poly.type
_entity_poly.pdbx_seq_one_letter_code
_entity_poly.pdbx_strand_id
1 'polypeptide(L)'
;MTEEEITYKIIGCVMKVRNTLGNGFQEVIYQPCLAIEFEKAGLGFGREIEQTIFYEGIDVGTRRADFVVAEKIIVELKAVINLEDVHLAQAKNYVVAYDFPTGLLINFGATSLQYKKVFNPKYNAERNPVNPKIN
;
A
#
# COMPACT_ATOMS: atom_id res chain seq x y z
N MET A 1 -14.15 9.11 -6.78
CA MET A 1 -14.27 7.65 -6.55
C MET A 1 -14.31 7.36 -5.06
N THR A 2 -15.11 6.37 -4.67
CA THR A 2 -15.11 5.88 -3.30
C THR A 2 -13.84 5.06 -3.04
N GLU A 3 -13.55 4.84 -1.76
CA GLU A 3 -12.42 3.98 -1.37
C GLU A 3 -12.57 2.57 -1.94
N GLU A 4 -13.79 2.03 -1.95
CA GLU A 4 -14.06 0.71 -2.52
C GLU A 4 -13.78 0.65 -4.02
N GLU A 5 -14.17 1.68 -4.77
CA GLU A 5 -13.89 1.76 -6.20
C GLU A 5 -12.40 1.84 -6.47
N ILE A 6 -11.67 2.60 -5.67
CA ILE A 6 -10.21 2.72 -5.79
C ILE A 6 -9.57 1.36 -5.51
N THR A 7 -9.98 0.70 -4.43
CA THR A 7 -9.48 -0.64 -4.08
C THR A 7 -9.73 -1.64 -5.21
N TYR A 8 -10.92 -1.63 -5.77
CA TYR A 8 -11.27 -2.51 -6.89
C TYR A 8 -10.33 -2.28 -8.09
N LYS A 9 -10.07 -1.03 -8.42
CA LYS A 9 -9.15 -0.69 -9.52
C LYS A 9 -7.71 -1.11 -9.22
N ILE A 10 -7.26 -0.92 -7.98
CA ILE A 10 -5.92 -1.37 -7.56
C ILE A 10 -5.80 -2.87 -7.76
N ILE A 11 -6.76 -3.64 -7.29
CA ILE A 11 -6.73 -5.10 -7.40
C ILE A 11 -6.75 -5.53 -8.86
N GLY A 12 -7.52 -4.87 -9.72
CA GLY A 12 -7.51 -5.15 -11.15
C GLY A 12 -6.13 -4.96 -11.77
N CYS A 13 -5.43 -3.88 -11.41
CA CYS A 13 -4.07 -3.62 -11.86
C CYS A 13 -3.10 -4.70 -11.36
N VAL A 14 -3.22 -5.06 -10.09
CA VAL A 14 -2.39 -6.09 -9.46
C VAL A 14 -2.58 -7.44 -10.17
N MET A 15 -3.81 -7.81 -10.44
CA MET A 15 -4.12 -9.06 -11.15
C MET A 15 -3.50 -9.09 -12.53
N LYS A 16 -3.55 -7.98 -13.25
CA LYS A 16 -2.95 -7.90 -14.57
C LYS A 16 -1.43 -8.08 -14.51
N VAL A 17 -0.76 -7.43 -13.59
CA VAL A 17 0.69 -7.58 -13.40
C VAL A 17 1.01 -9.03 -13.05
N ARG A 18 0.31 -9.59 -12.08
CA ARG A 18 0.53 -10.96 -11.61
C ARG A 18 0.30 -11.98 -12.73
N ASN A 19 -0.75 -11.83 -13.51
CA ASN A 19 -1.07 -12.73 -14.61
C ASN A 19 -0.05 -12.64 -15.75
N THR A 20 0.55 -11.47 -15.93
CA THR A 20 1.56 -11.27 -16.98
C THR A 20 2.92 -11.81 -16.58
N LEU A 21 3.35 -11.55 -15.34
CA LEU A 21 4.71 -11.85 -14.88
C LEU A 21 4.84 -13.16 -14.10
N GLY A 22 3.76 -13.63 -13.49
CA GLY A 22 3.82 -14.78 -12.58
C GLY A 22 4.37 -14.39 -11.22
N ASN A 23 4.76 -15.39 -10.42
CA ASN A 23 5.12 -15.18 -9.02
C ASN A 23 6.63 -15.28 -8.73
N GLY A 24 7.47 -15.27 -9.73
CA GLY A 24 8.89 -15.56 -9.57
C GLY A 24 9.83 -14.37 -9.43
N PHE A 25 9.31 -13.14 -9.48
CA PHE A 25 10.15 -11.96 -9.40
C PHE A 25 10.18 -11.39 -7.98
N GLN A 26 11.09 -10.45 -7.75
CA GLN A 26 11.19 -9.71 -6.52
C GLN A 26 10.35 -8.43 -6.57
N GLU A 27 10.09 -7.84 -5.42
CA GLU A 27 9.26 -6.64 -5.28
C GLU A 27 9.73 -5.49 -6.18
N VAL A 28 11.05 -5.35 -6.36
CA VAL A 28 11.64 -4.29 -7.19
C VAL A 28 11.20 -4.36 -8.66
N ILE A 29 10.75 -5.51 -9.12
CA ILE A 29 10.22 -5.67 -10.47
C ILE A 29 8.72 -5.38 -10.50
N TYR A 30 7.97 -5.89 -9.54
CA TYR A 30 6.51 -5.71 -9.51
C TYR A 30 6.11 -4.25 -9.33
N GLN A 31 6.86 -3.49 -8.54
CA GLN A 31 6.51 -2.10 -8.24
C GLN A 31 6.43 -1.22 -9.50
N PRO A 32 7.45 -1.14 -10.37
CA PRO A 32 7.33 -0.31 -11.58
C PRO A 32 6.27 -0.80 -12.55
N CYS A 33 6.05 -2.11 -12.62
CA CYS A 33 4.99 -2.66 -13.46
C CYS A 33 3.61 -2.23 -12.97
N LEU A 34 3.42 -2.24 -11.65
CA LEU A 34 2.17 -1.79 -11.06
C LEU A 34 1.96 -0.29 -11.27
N ALA A 35 3.03 0.52 -11.19
CA ALA A 35 2.96 1.93 -11.50
C ALA A 35 2.44 2.18 -12.92
N ILE A 36 2.90 1.40 -13.89
CA ILE A 36 2.44 1.49 -15.28
C ILE A 36 0.93 1.20 -15.36
N GLU A 37 0.49 0.16 -14.68
CA GLU A 37 -0.93 -0.20 -14.70
C GLU A 37 -1.81 0.84 -13.99
N PHE A 38 -1.32 1.43 -12.90
CA PHE A 38 -2.04 2.51 -12.23
C PHE A 38 -2.22 3.71 -13.15
N GLU A 39 -1.18 4.09 -13.90
CA GLU A 39 -1.29 5.19 -14.86
C GLU A 39 -2.32 4.88 -15.93
N LYS A 40 -2.30 3.68 -16.50
CA LYS A 40 -3.27 3.26 -17.50
C LYS A 40 -4.70 3.28 -16.97
N ALA A 41 -4.87 2.96 -15.70
CA ALA A 41 -6.18 2.95 -15.04
C ALA A 41 -6.66 4.34 -14.63
N GLY A 42 -5.84 5.36 -14.82
CA GLY A 42 -6.19 6.73 -14.42
C GLY A 42 -6.16 6.97 -12.92
N LEU A 43 -5.44 6.13 -12.16
CA LEU A 43 -5.29 6.31 -10.72
C LEU A 43 -4.16 7.29 -10.43
N GLY A 44 -4.44 8.30 -9.62
CA GLY A 44 -3.39 9.16 -9.08
C GLY A 44 -2.63 8.42 -8.00
N PHE A 45 -1.31 8.51 -7.99
CA PHE A 45 -0.50 7.83 -6.98
C PHE A 45 0.86 8.49 -6.80
N GLY A 46 1.46 8.25 -5.62
CA GLY A 46 2.86 8.51 -5.37
C GLY A 46 3.58 7.20 -5.11
N ARG A 47 4.84 7.10 -5.54
CA ARG A 47 5.70 5.93 -5.32
C ARG A 47 6.75 6.24 -4.28
N GLU A 48 7.08 5.25 -3.44
CA GLU A 48 8.16 5.36 -2.47
C GLU A 48 8.06 6.62 -1.62
N ILE A 49 6.84 6.89 -1.13
CA ILE A 49 6.57 8.08 -0.32
C ILE A 49 7.21 7.90 1.05
N GLU A 50 8.12 8.80 1.41
CA GLU A 50 8.82 8.76 2.68
C GLU A 50 7.99 9.46 3.76
N GLN A 51 7.95 8.83 4.92
CA GLN A 51 7.27 9.36 6.09
C GLN A 51 8.19 9.24 7.30
N THR A 52 8.29 10.31 8.08
CA THR A 52 9.04 10.29 9.33
C THR A 52 8.22 9.59 10.40
N ILE A 53 8.86 8.71 11.15
CA ILE A 53 8.27 8.01 12.30
C ILE A 53 8.70 8.72 13.56
N PHE A 54 7.74 9.07 14.41
CA PHE A 54 8.00 9.73 15.67
C PHE A 54 7.71 8.79 16.85
N TYR A 55 8.58 8.86 17.84
CA TYR A 55 8.37 8.20 19.11
C TYR A 55 8.43 9.25 20.21
N GLU A 56 7.33 9.46 20.90
CA GLU A 56 7.21 10.50 21.93
C GLU A 56 7.67 11.88 21.43
N GLY A 57 7.30 12.20 20.18
CA GLY A 57 7.64 13.47 19.56
C GLY A 57 9.05 13.55 19.00
N ILE A 58 9.83 12.49 19.09
CA ILE A 58 11.22 12.45 18.62
C ILE A 58 11.29 11.66 17.30
N ASP A 59 11.96 12.25 16.31
CA ASP A 59 12.22 11.57 15.03
C ASP A 59 13.14 10.38 15.27
N VAL A 60 12.65 9.17 15.02
CA VAL A 60 13.41 7.92 15.18
C VAL A 60 13.73 7.25 13.85
N GLY A 61 13.38 7.86 12.74
CA GLY A 61 13.70 7.33 11.42
C GLY A 61 12.58 7.54 10.43
N THR A 62 12.80 7.00 9.22
CA THR A 62 11.82 7.12 8.14
C THR A 62 11.48 5.76 7.56
N ARG A 63 10.31 5.67 6.94
CA ARG A 63 9.87 4.51 6.18
C ARG A 63 9.30 5.00 4.86
N ARG A 64 9.34 4.14 3.83
CA ARG A 64 8.73 4.43 2.54
C ARG A 64 7.59 3.47 2.29
N ALA A 65 6.43 4.02 1.92
CA ALA A 65 5.35 3.23 1.37
C ALA A 65 5.64 2.96 -0.10
N ASP A 66 5.34 1.75 -0.57
CA ASP A 66 5.51 1.44 -2.00
C ASP A 66 4.65 2.37 -2.84
N PHE A 67 3.38 2.54 -2.47
CA PHE A 67 2.47 3.48 -3.11
C PHE A 67 1.54 4.12 -2.11
N VAL A 68 1.16 5.36 -2.41
CA VAL A 68 -0.01 6.00 -1.83
C VAL A 68 -0.93 6.30 -3.01
N VAL A 69 -2.11 5.70 -3.02
CA VAL A 69 -3.03 5.78 -4.15
C VAL A 69 -4.21 6.70 -3.80
N ALA A 70 -4.47 7.66 -4.69
CA ALA A 70 -5.57 8.62 -4.58
C ALA A 70 -5.58 9.36 -3.22
N GLU A 71 -4.41 9.49 -2.60
CA GLU A 71 -4.23 10.12 -1.29
C GLU A 71 -5.07 9.46 -0.18
N LYS A 72 -5.51 8.23 -0.39
CA LYS A 72 -6.43 7.52 0.52
C LYS A 72 -5.95 6.16 0.97
N ILE A 73 -5.19 5.46 0.14
CA ILE A 73 -4.84 4.06 0.40
C ILE A 73 -3.34 3.87 0.29
N ILE A 74 -2.74 3.34 1.34
CA ILE A 74 -1.34 2.91 1.32
C ILE A 74 -1.30 1.51 0.74
N VAL A 75 -0.42 1.27 -0.24
CA VAL A 75 -0.24 -0.05 -0.84
C VAL A 75 1.18 -0.52 -0.55
N GLU A 76 1.28 -1.69 0.05
CA GLU A 76 2.55 -2.35 0.35
C GLU A 76 2.65 -3.65 -0.42
N LEU A 77 3.79 -3.86 -1.07
CA LEU A 77 4.04 -5.05 -1.88
C LEU A 77 4.94 -6.02 -1.15
N LYS A 78 4.66 -7.30 -1.34
CA LYS A 78 5.51 -8.39 -0.88
C LYS A 78 5.68 -9.41 -2.02
N ALA A 79 6.78 -10.15 -1.97
CA ALA A 79 7.04 -11.27 -2.88
C ALA A 79 7.56 -12.43 -2.04
N VAL A 80 6.69 -12.98 -1.20
CA VAL A 80 6.98 -14.08 -0.27
C VAL A 80 6.12 -15.28 -0.61
N ILE A 81 6.50 -16.45 -0.10
CA ILE A 81 5.77 -17.70 -0.39
C ILE A 81 4.32 -17.59 0.11
N ASN A 82 4.13 -17.10 1.33
CA ASN A 82 2.82 -16.84 1.92
C ASN A 82 2.88 -15.61 2.82
N LEU A 83 1.80 -14.85 2.85
CA LEU A 83 1.65 -13.79 3.85
C LEU A 83 1.51 -14.42 5.24
N GLU A 84 2.22 -13.86 6.19
CA GLU A 84 2.19 -14.28 7.59
C GLU A 84 1.75 -13.14 8.50
N ASP A 85 1.47 -13.45 9.76
CA ASP A 85 1.00 -12.46 10.72
C ASP A 85 1.97 -11.28 10.87
N VAL A 86 3.27 -11.52 10.75
CA VAL A 86 4.25 -10.44 10.83
C VAL A 86 4.06 -9.41 9.70
N HIS A 87 3.70 -9.87 8.51
CA HIS A 87 3.46 -8.96 7.37
C HIS A 87 2.22 -8.11 7.61
N LEU A 88 1.17 -8.72 8.17
CA LEU A 88 -0.06 -7.99 8.52
C LEU A 88 0.20 -6.97 9.62
N ALA A 89 0.98 -7.33 10.62
CA ALA A 89 1.34 -6.42 11.71
C ALA A 89 2.12 -5.23 11.17
N GLN A 90 3.06 -5.46 10.26
CA GLN A 90 3.82 -4.38 9.63
C GLN A 90 2.90 -3.43 8.85
N ALA A 91 1.99 -3.98 8.06
CA ALA A 91 1.05 -3.17 7.28
C ALA A 91 0.15 -2.33 8.18
N LYS A 92 -0.34 -2.88 9.28
CA LYS A 92 -1.10 -2.13 10.27
C LYS A 92 -0.28 -1.02 10.90
N ASN A 93 0.97 -1.30 11.25
CA ASN A 93 1.86 -0.29 11.81
C ASN A 93 2.05 0.87 10.84
N TYR A 94 2.14 0.58 9.53
CA TYR A 94 2.34 1.62 8.53
C TYR A 94 1.11 2.52 8.39
N VAL A 95 -0.11 1.96 8.35
CA VAL A 95 -1.31 2.81 8.26
C VAL A 95 -1.47 3.70 9.49
N VAL A 96 -1.06 3.22 10.66
CA VAL A 96 -1.06 4.04 11.88
C VAL A 96 0.01 5.13 11.81
N ALA A 97 1.24 4.75 11.44
CA ALA A 97 2.36 5.70 11.37
C ALA A 97 2.15 6.77 10.31
N TYR A 98 1.59 6.40 9.14
CA TYR A 98 1.29 7.35 8.09
C TYR A 98 -0.03 8.08 8.30
N ASP A 99 -0.83 7.65 9.26
CA ASP A 99 -2.12 8.23 9.60
C ASP A 99 -3.13 8.18 8.43
N PHE A 100 -3.18 7.02 7.79
CA PHE A 100 -4.19 6.72 6.76
C PHE A 100 -5.29 5.83 7.33
N PRO A 101 -6.49 5.88 6.77
CA PRO A 101 -7.57 5.01 7.25
C PRO A 101 -7.40 3.56 6.84
N THR A 102 -6.81 3.30 5.67
CA THR A 102 -6.77 1.98 5.06
C THR A 102 -5.47 1.73 4.34
N GLY A 103 -5.02 0.48 4.36
CA GLY A 103 -3.92 0.00 3.55
C GLY A 103 -4.27 -1.30 2.85
N LEU A 104 -3.54 -1.60 1.79
CA LEU A 104 -3.59 -2.87 1.07
C LEU A 104 -2.21 -3.50 1.12
N LEU A 105 -2.17 -4.72 1.61
CA LEU A 105 -0.98 -5.56 1.59
C LEU A 105 -1.15 -6.56 0.46
N ILE A 106 -0.24 -6.56 -0.50
CA ILE A 106 -0.34 -7.39 -1.71
C ILE A 106 0.88 -8.28 -1.79
N ASN A 107 0.66 -9.57 -1.99
CA ASN A 107 1.73 -10.54 -2.15
C ASN A 107 1.69 -11.17 -3.53
N PHE A 108 2.72 -10.92 -4.33
CA PHE A 108 2.90 -11.50 -5.65
C PHE A 108 3.59 -12.86 -5.64
N GLY A 109 4.22 -13.23 -4.53
CA GLY A 109 5.11 -14.38 -4.47
C GLY A 109 4.46 -15.72 -4.20
N ALA A 110 3.19 -15.74 -3.82
CA ALA A 110 2.47 -16.99 -3.58
C ALA A 110 2.02 -17.62 -4.90
N THR A 111 1.61 -18.89 -4.85
CA THR A 111 1.12 -19.61 -6.04
C THR A 111 -0.15 -19.01 -6.60
N SER A 112 -0.95 -18.35 -5.76
CA SER A 112 -2.07 -17.51 -6.18
C SER A 112 -1.94 -16.16 -5.51
N LEU A 113 -2.53 -15.13 -6.13
CA LEU A 113 -2.47 -13.77 -5.59
C LEU A 113 -3.07 -13.73 -4.20
N GLN A 114 -2.33 -13.14 -3.26
CA GLN A 114 -2.82 -12.87 -1.91
C GLN A 114 -2.88 -11.38 -1.70
N TYR A 115 -3.96 -10.90 -1.10
CA TYR A 115 -4.02 -9.52 -0.66
C TYR A 115 -4.88 -9.40 0.59
N LYS A 116 -4.54 -8.43 1.43
CA LYS A 116 -5.26 -8.16 2.66
C LYS A 116 -5.48 -6.66 2.81
N LYS A 117 -6.70 -6.32 3.19
CA LYS A 117 -7.04 -4.95 3.55
C LYS A 117 -6.77 -4.79 5.04
N VAL A 118 -6.08 -3.73 5.42
CA VAL A 118 -5.81 -3.41 6.82
C VAL A 118 -6.41 -2.05 7.15
N PHE A 119 -6.83 -1.88 8.40
CA PHE A 119 -7.49 -0.66 8.86
C PHE A 119 -6.70 -0.03 9.98
N ASN A 120 -6.76 1.29 10.03
CA ASN A 120 -6.17 2.06 11.12
C ASN A 120 -7.24 2.31 12.18
N PRO A 121 -7.21 1.61 13.33
CA PRO A 121 -8.20 1.81 14.38
C PRO A 121 -8.09 3.16 15.07
N LYS A 122 -6.98 3.86 14.89
CA LYS A 122 -6.73 5.17 15.48
C LYS A 122 -7.02 6.32 14.54
N TYR A 123 -7.45 6.04 13.32
CA TYR A 123 -7.74 7.08 12.36
C TYR A 123 -8.99 7.87 12.77
N ASN A 124 -8.87 9.20 12.72
CA ASN A 124 -9.98 10.09 12.98
C ASN A 124 -10.08 11.09 11.82
N ALA A 125 -11.13 10.93 11.02
CA ALA A 125 -11.36 11.75 9.84
C ALA A 125 -11.54 13.24 10.16
N GLU A 126 -12.07 13.56 11.33
CA GLU A 126 -12.23 14.97 11.76
C GLU A 126 -10.89 15.59 12.10
N ARG A 127 -10.00 14.83 12.71
CA ARG A 127 -8.66 15.30 13.06
C ARG A 127 -7.76 15.39 11.84
N ASN A 128 -7.88 14.45 10.90
CA ASN A 128 -6.99 14.31 9.78
C ASN A 128 -7.74 13.88 8.52
N PRO A 129 -8.57 14.80 7.98
CA PRO A 129 -9.31 14.49 6.75
C PRO A 129 -8.35 14.44 5.56
N VAL A 130 -8.31 13.34 4.83
CA VAL A 130 -7.45 13.16 3.64
C VAL A 130 -6.02 13.59 3.93
N ASN A 131 -5.26 12.76 4.43
CA ASN A 131 -3.89 12.90 4.90
C ASN A 131 -3.11 14.11 4.38
N PRO A 132 -3.10 15.25 5.07
CA PRO A 132 -2.38 16.44 4.62
C PRO A 132 -0.87 16.29 4.72
N LYS A 133 -0.35 15.26 5.39
CA LYS A 133 1.08 15.05 5.56
C LYS A 133 1.79 14.60 4.30
N ILE A 134 1.04 14.08 3.34
CA ILE A 134 1.59 13.54 2.10
C ILE A 134 1.38 14.48 0.93
N ASN A 135 0.52 15.42 1.11
CA ASN A 135 0.24 16.43 0.10
C ASN A 135 1.35 17.47 -0.01
#